data_01aad8a80f3247a76cd9e8770927f756
#
_entry.id   01aad8a80f3247a76cd9e8770927f756
#
_cell.length_a   1.000
_cell.length_b   1.000
_cell.length_c   1.000
_cell.angle_alpha   90.00
_cell.angle_beta   90.00
_cell.angle_gamma   90.00
#
_symmetry.space_group_name_H-M   'P 1'
#
loop_
_entity.id
_entity.type
_entity.pdbx_description
1 polymer ?
#
loop_
_entity_poly.entity_id
_entity_poly.type
_entity_poly.pdbx_seq_one_letter_code
_entity_poly.pdbx_strand_id
1 'polypeptide(L)'
;MMQLRYSPTSPYVRKVSVMTIETGLSSQIDRVLTNPWDPQTDLGATNPLGKVPALITPDGAEIFDSRVICEHLDAMHDSEPFFPLEPKTRSIALRLQALADGILDAAILRLIEERRRPGEYCWPVWCDRQATTMNRSLDWLEERRSLLDSRLTIGSIAVGCMLGYLDFRYADEDWREGRDGLASWYSAFAQRPSMRDTVPVE
;
A
#
# COMPACT_ATOMS: atom_id res chain seq x y z
N MET A 1 -23.30 -5.71 4.13
CA MET A 1 -21.87 -5.85 4.44
C MET A 1 -21.09 -5.49 3.19
N MET A 2 -20.00 -4.75 3.30
CA MET A 2 -19.12 -4.46 2.15
C MET A 2 -18.30 -5.69 1.77
N GLN A 3 -17.97 -5.88 0.49
CA GLN A 3 -17.11 -6.98 0.04
C GLN A 3 -15.78 -6.43 -0.50
N LEU A 4 -14.67 -6.86 0.08
CA LEU A 4 -13.32 -6.47 -0.37
C LEU A 4 -12.69 -7.60 -1.18
N ARG A 5 -12.51 -7.37 -2.49
CA ARG A 5 -11.70 -8.24 -3.36
C ARG A 5 -10.22 -8.04 -2.99
N TYR A 6 -9.55 -9.10 -2.50
CA TYR A 6 -8.22 -8.99 -1.93
C TYR A 6 -7.26 -10.11 -2.37
N SER A 7 -5.97 -9.81 -2.33
CA SER A 7 -4.87 -10.79 -2.38
C SER A 7 -3.94 -10.55 -1.18
N PRO A 8 -3.49 -11.60 -0.46
CA PRO A 8 -2.67 -11.46 0.73
C PRO A 8 -1.27 -10.89 0.45
N THR A 9 -0.81 -10.97 -0.79
CA THR A 9 0.50 -10.46 -1.20
C THR A 9 0.47 -9.00 -1.67
N SER A 10 -0.72 -8.40 -1.86
CA SER A 10 -0.84 -7.05 -2.41
C SER A 10 -0.59 -5.96 -1.36
N PRO A 11 0.38 -5.07 -1.57
CA PRO A 11 0.63 -3.96 -0.65
C PRO A 11 -0.50 -2.92 -0.63
N TYR A 12 -1.21 -2.77 -1.75
CA TYR A 12 -2.37 -1.87 -1.84
C TYR A 12 -3.58 -2.43 -1.07
N VAL A 13 -3.76 -3.75 -1.10
CA VAL A 13 -4.74 -4.44 -0.23
C VAL A 13 -4.36 -4.27 1.23
N ARG A 14 -3.07 -4.43 1.57
CA ARG A 14 -2.58 -4.23 2.93
C ARG A 14 -2.94 -2.84 3.45
N LYS A 15 -2.75 -1.79 2.65
CA LYS A 15 -3.12 -0.41 3.01
C LYS A 15 -4.61 -0.30 3.37
N VAL A 16 -5.49 -0.89 2.57
CA VAL A 16 -6.93 -0.94 2.86
C VAL A 16 -7.22 -1.75 4.13
N SER A 17 -6.56 -2.90 4.31
CA SER A 17 -6.74 -3.74 5.51
C SER A 17 -6.31 -3.02 6.79
N VAL A 18 -5.18 -2.30 6.75
CA VAL A 18 -4.73 -1.45 7.88
C VAL A 18 -5.77 -0.37 8.18
N MET A 19 -6.25 0.35 7.15
CA MET A 19 -7.32 1.34 7.31
C MET A 19 -8.58 0.74 7.93
N THR A 20 -9.00 -0.43 7.47
CA THR A 20 -10.18 -1.13 8.02
C THR A 20 -10.07 -1.40 9.52
N ILE A 21 -8.87 -1.79 9.99
CA ILE A 21 -8.62 -2.04 11.41
C ILE A 21 -8.56 -0.73 12.20
N GLU A 22 -7.84 0.26 11.71
CA GLU A 22 -7.65 1.55 12.39
C GLU A 22 -8.96 2.36 12.48
N THR A 23 -9.88 2.18 11.52
CA THR A 23 -11.23 2.79 11.54
C THR A 23 -12.26 1.99 12.34
N GLY A 24 -11.91 0.76 12.81
CA GLY A 24 -12.83 -0.14 13.52
C GLY A 24 -13.90 -0.78 12.62
N LEU A 25 -13.74 -0.73 11.30
CA LEU A 25 -14.74 -1.22 10.34
C LEU A 25 -14.57 -2.70 9.96
N SER A 26 -13.68 -3.44 10.62
CA SER A 26 -13.37 -4.84 10.29
C SER A 26 -14.60 -5.75 10.26
N SER A 27 -15.56 -5.57 11.16
CA SER A 27 -16.80 -6.35 11.19
C SER A 27 -17.80 -6.04 10.08
N GLN A 28 -17.57 -4.97 9.33
CA GLN A 28 -18.44 -4.53 8.22
C GLN A 28 -17.92 -4.96 6.86
N ILE A 29 -16.74 -5.60 6.79
CA ILE A 29 -16.08 -6.00 5.55
C ILE A 29 -15.95 -7.52 5.47
N ASP A 30 -16.58 -8.10 4.46
CA ASP A 30 -16.36 -9.48 4.03
C ASP A 30 -15.20 -9.51 3.02
N ARG A 31 -14.28 -10.47 3.19
CA ARG A 31 -13.05 -10.56 2.39
C ARG A 31 -13.17 -11.67 1.37
N VAL A 32 -13.13 -11.32 0.10
CA VAL A 32 -13.23 -12.25 -1.04
C VAL A 32 -11.82 -12.45 -1.65
N LEU A 33 -11.21 -13.60 -1.37
CA LEU A 33 -9.90 -13.94 -1.93
C LEU A 33 -9.96 -13.92 -3.46
N THR A 34 -9.07 -13.17 -4.07
CA THR A 34 -9.07 -12.94 -5.52
C THR A 34 -7.64 -12.97 -6.05
N ASN A 35 -7.38 -13.85 -7.01
CA ASN A 35 -6.12 -13.85 -7.74
C ASN A 35 -6.25 -12.98 -9.01
N PRO A 36 -5.62 -11.78 -9.06
CA PRO A 36 -5.70 -10.93 -10.24
C PRO A 36 -4.94 -11.48 -11.47
N TRP A 37 -4.17 -12.55 -11.28
CA TRP A 37 -3.40 -13.21 -12.34
C TRP A 37 -4.11 -14.44 -12.92
N ASP A 38 -5.23 -14.83 -12.36
CA ASP A 38 -6.03 -15.93 -12.89
C ASP A 38 -6.75 -15.45 -14.17
N PRO A 39 -6.53 -16.12 -15.33
CA PRO A 39 -7.22 -15.77 -16.56
C PRO A 39 -8.76 -15.91 -16.48
N GLN A 40 -9.26 -16.66 -15.51
CA GLN A 40 -10.69 -16.89 -15.28
C GLN A 40 -11.27 -15.96 -14.19
N THR A 41 -10.48 -15.01 -13.68
CA THR A 41 -10.98 -14.09 -12.65
C THR A 41 -12.11 -13.22 -13.17
N ASP A 42 -13.15 -13.06 -12.36
CA ASP A 42 -14.25 -12.12 -12.60
C ASP A 42 -13.96 -10.69 -12.12
N LEU A 43 -12.72 -10.44 -11.66
CA LEU A 43 -12.30 -9.16 -11.08
C LEU A 43 -12.57 -7.97 -12.01
N GLY A 44 -12.45 -8.16 -13.31
CA GLY A 44 -12.73 -7.12 -14.31
C GLY A 44 -14.16 -6.59 -14.30
N ALA A 45 -15.12 -7.37 -13.79
CA ALA A 45 -16.51 -6.93 -13.60
C ALA A 45 -16.65 -5.95 -12.42
N THR A 46 -15.80 -6.07 -11.38
CA THR A 46 -15.80 -5.18 -10.21
C THR A 46 -14.82 -4.00 -10.37
N ASN A 47 -13.69 -4.26 -11.01
CA ASN A 47 -12.67 -3.23 -11.27
C ASN A 47 -12.17 -3.41 -12.72
N PRO A 48 -12.53 -2.52 -13.64
CA PRO A 48 -12.13 -2.63 -15.06
C PRO A 48 -10.61 -2.57 -15.26
N LEU A 49 -9.84 -2.14 -14.26
CA LEU A 49 -8.37 -2.18 -14.29
C LEU A 49 -7.81 -3.59 -14.01
N GLY A 50 -8.68 -4.56 -13.62
CA GLY A 50 -8.27 -5.93 -13.29
C GLY A 50 -7.32 -6.03 -12.09
N LYS A 51 -7.42 -5.11 -11.12
CA LYS A 51 -6.50 -5.00 -9.97
C LYS A 51 -7.25 -5.11 -8.64
N VAL A 52 -6.59 -5.71 -7.67
CA VAL A 52 -7.00 -5.63 -6.26
C VAL A 52 -6.22 -4.50 -5.55
N PRO A 53 -6.82 -3.84 -4.52
CA PRO A 53 -8.16 -4.05 -3.97
C PRO A 53 -9.27 -3.46 -4.84
N ALA A 54 -10.46 -4.04 -4.71
CA ALA A 54 -11.73 -3.44 -5.13
C ALA A 54 -12.77 -3.69 -4.03
N LEU A 55 -13.60 -2.71 -3.74
CA LEU A 55 -14.62 -2.77 -2.68
C LEU A 55 -16.00 -2.64 -3.33
N ILE A 56 -16.92 -3.53 -2.92
CA ILE A 56 -18.33 -3.46 -3.29
C ILE A 56 -19.12 -3.06 -2.06
N THR A 57 -19.86 -1.97 -2.13
CA THR A 57 -20.72 -1.49 -1.04
C THR A 57 -22.02 -2.29 -0.96
N PRO A 58 -22.79 -2.21 0.14
CA PRO A 58 -24.05 -2.95 0.29
C PRO A 58 -25.13 -2.60 -0.75
N ASP A 59 -25.09 -1.40 -1.32
CA ASP A 59 -25.96 -0.93 -2.40
C ASP A 59 -25.42 -1.28 -3.80
N GLY A 60 -24.27 -1.97 -3.87
CA GLY A 60 -23.69 -2.47 -5.11
C GLY A 60 -22.75 -1.49 -5.81
N ALA A 61 -22.37 -0.37 -5.18
CA ALA A 61 -21.38 0.53 -5.77
C ALA A 61 -19.98 -0.09 -5.72
N GLU A 62 -19.25 0.05 -6.81
CA GLU A 62 -17.86 -0.46 -6.97
C GLU A 62 -16.87 0.67 -6.74
N ILE A 63 -15.97 0.47 -5.78
CA ILE A 63 -14.96 1.46 -5.37
C ILE A 63 -13.57 0.91 -5.63
N PHE A 64 -12.75 1.60 -6.36
CA PHE A 64 -11.34 1.36 -6.65
C PHE A 64 -10.66 2.71 -7.04
N ASP A 65 -9.32 2.90 -6.89
CA ASP A 65 -8.34 1.97 -6.32
C ASP A 65 -8.24 2.10 -4.78
N SER A 66 -7.14 1.60 -4.22
CA SER A 66 -6.89 1.63 -2.77
C SER A 66 -6.97 3.04 -2.17
N ARG A 67 -6.68 4.09 -2.93
CA ARG A 67 -6.75 5.51 -2.48
C ARG A 67 -8.18 5.91 -2.22
N VAL A 68 -9.04 5.61 -3.19
CA VAL A 68 -10.47 5.93 -3.12
C VAL A 68 -11.15 5.08 -2.04
N ILE A 69 -10.80 3.78 -1.94
CA ILE A 69 -11.31 2.91 -0.89
C ILE A 69 -10.93 3.44 0.50
N CYS A 70 -9.67 3.83 0.72
CA CYS A 70 -9.23 4.37 2.00
C CYS A 70 -9.96 5.68 2.36
N GLU A 71 -10.19 6.58 1.39
CA GLU A 71 -10.93 7.82 1.62
C GLU A 71 -12.41 7.54 1.92
N HIS A 72 -13.01 6.55 1.24
CA HIS A 72 -14.37 6.09 1.53
C HIS A 72 -14.50 5.55 2.96
N LEU A 73 -13.57 4.69 3.39
CA LEU A 73 -13.57 4.13 4.75
C LEU A 73 -13.35 5.23 5.81
N ASP A 74 -12.51 6.22 5.52
CA ASP A 74 -12.26 7.35 6.42
C ASP A 74 -13.52 8.21 6.65
N ALA A 75 -14.42 8.25 5.69
CA ALA A 75 -15.70 8.95 5.83
C ALA A 75 -16.78 8.17 6.60
N MET A 76 -16.51 6.91 7.01
CA MET A 76 -17.48 6.02 7.64
C MET A 76 -17.31 5.90 9.17
N HIS A 77 -16.41 6.62 9.79
CA HIS A 77 -16.18 6.62 11.23
C HIS A 77 -16.18 8.03 11.81
N ASP A 78 -16.42 8.14 13.12
CA ASP A 78 -16.53 9.41 13.85
C ASP A 78 -15.23 9.84 14.55
N SER A 79 -14.16 9.04 14.46
CA SER A 79 -12.86 9.40 15.06
C SER A 79 -12.10 10.42 14.20
N GLU A 80 -10.93 10.84 14.66
CA GLU A 80 -10.11 11.79 13.92
C GLU A 80 -9.74 11.26 12.51
N PRO A 81 -10.02 12.00 11.42
CA PRO A 81 -9.86 11.48 10.07
C PRO A 81 -8.39 11.24 9.70
N PHE A 82 -8.10 10.12 9.04
CA PHE A 82 -6.77 9.79 8.52
C PHE A 82 -6.39 10.64 7.30
N PHE A 83 -7.39 11.21 6.62
CA PHE A 83 -7.23 12.26 5.63
C PHE A 83 -7.45 13.61 6.28
N PRO A 84 -6.40 14.34 6.71
CA PRO A 84 -6.54 15.58 7.45
C PRO A 84 -7.42 16.60 6.74
N LEU A 85 -8.23 17.36 7.50
CA LEU A 85 -9.10 18.40 6.94
C LEU A 85 -8.34 19.70 6.68
N GLU A 86 -7.29 19.99 7.48
CA GLU A 86 -6.47 21.17 7.31
C GLU A 86 -5.63 21.05 6.02
N PRO A 87 -5.66 22.02 5.09
CA PRO A 87 -5.09 21.88 3.75
C PRO A 87 -3.60 21.54 3.71
N LYS A 88 -2.79 22.09 4.62
CA LYS A 88 -1.34 21.87 4.65
C LYS A 88 -1.01 20.44 5.08
N THR A 89 -1.60 19.97 6.17
CA THR A 89 -1.41 18.59 6.68
C THR A 89 -2.01 17.57 5.74
N ARG A 90 -3.16 17.88 5.11
CA ARG A 90 -3.75 17.03 4.06
C ARG A 90 -2.79 16.87 2.88
N SER A 91 -2.21 17.97 2.39
CA SER A 91 -1.25 17.93 1.28
C SER A 91 -0.01 17.11 1.62
N ILE A 92 0.47 17.15 2.86
CA ILE A 92 1.58 16.31 3.34
C ILE A 92 1.17 14.84 3.32
N ALA A 93 0.03 14.48 3.92
CA ALA A 93 -0.46 13.11 3.98
C ALA A 93 -0.66 12.50 2.58
N LEU A 94 -1.30 13.23 1.68
CA LEU A 94 -1.52 12.79 0.30
C LEU A 94 -0.21 12.66 -0.50
N ARG A 95 0.76 13.54 -0.29
CA ARG A 95 2.09 13.45 -0.92
C ARG A 95 2.86 12.23 -0.45
N LEU A 96 2.82 11.92 0.86
CA LEU A 96 3.41 10.71 1.41
C LEU A 96 2.73 9.45 0.85
N GLN A 97 1.41 9.44 0.75
CA GLN A 97 0.66 8.35 0.11
C GLN A 97 1.08 8.19 -1.36
N ALA A 98 1.12 9.27 -2.12
CA ALA A 98 1.49 9.24 -3.53
C ALA A 98 2.94 8.75 -3.73
N LEU A 99 3.87 9.16 -2.85
CA LEU A 99 5.26 8.70 -2.88
C LEU A 99 5.36 7.21 -2.57
N ALA A 100 4.69 6.73 -1.52
CA ALA A 100 4.68 5.32 -1.15
C ALA A 100 4.07 4.45 -2.25
N ASP A 101 2.93 4.87 -2.82
CA ASP A 101 2.30 4.18 -3.94
C ASP A 101 3.22 4.16 -5.18
N GLY A 102 3.93 5.25 -5.46
CA GLY A 102 4.89 5.32 -6.57
C GLY A 102 6.12 4.42 -6.36
N ILE A 103 6.61 4.24 -5.12
CA ILE A 103 7.65 3.26 -4.79
C ILE A 103 7.11 1.83 -5.01
N LEU A 104 5.88 1.55 -4.58
CA LEU A 104 5.23 0.27 -4.80
C LEU A 104 5.01 -0.04 -6.29
N ASP A 105 4.61 0.95 -7.08
CA ASP A 105 4.48 0.81 -8.54
C ASP A 105 5.83 0.41 -9.16
N ALA A 106 6.91 1.10 -8.78
CA ALA A 106 8.26 0.77 -9.25
C ALA A 106 8.69 -0.64 -8.82
N ALA A 107 8.46 -0.99 -7.55
CA ALA A 107 8.77 -2.32 -7.01
C ALA A 107 8.00 -3.43 -7.73
N ILE A 108 6.71 -3.26 -7.96
CA ILE A 108 5.88 -4.27 -8.65
C ILE A 108 6.28 -4.40 -10.12
N LEU A 109 6.54 -3.29 -10.82
CA LEU A 109 7.00 -3.32 -12.21
C LEU A 109 8.33 -4.08 -12.34
N ARG A 110 9.27 -3.82 -11.41
CA ARG A 110 10.55 -4.53 -11.34
C ARG A 110 10.34 -6.02 -11.04
N LEU A 111 9.51 -6.35 -10.06
CA LEU A 111 9.19 -7.75 -9.68
C LEU A 111 8.61 -8.53 -10.87
N ILE A 112 7.69 -7.92 -11.64
CA ILE A 112 7.09 -8.56 -12.81
C ILE A 112 8.15 -8.81 -13.88
N GLU A 113 9.00 -7.83 -14.13
CA GLU A 113 10.07 -7.93 -15.12
C GLU A 113 11.07 -9.04 -14.77
N GLU A 114 11.50 -9.12 -13.49
CA GLU A 114 12.52 -10.05 -13.03
C GLU A 114 11.98 -11.48 -12.81
N ARG A 115 10.73 -11.62 -12.35
CA ARG A 115 10.22 -12.93 -11.87
C ARG A 115 9.10 -13.53 -12.71
N ARG A 116 8.45 -12.75 -13.59
CA ARG A 116 7.32 -13.24 -14.39
C ARG A 116 7.56 -13.21 -15.88
N ARG A 117 8.40 -12.30 -16.34
CA ARG A 117 8.80 -12.27 -17.75
C ARG A 117 9.78 -13.41 -18.03
N PRO A 118 9.68 -14.14 -19.15
CA PRO A 118 10.72 -15.08 -19.57
C PRO A 118 12.08 -14.37 -19.64
N GLY A 119 13.13 -15.03 -19.10
CA GLY A 119 14.43 -14.40 -18.86
C GLY A 119 15.07 -13.77 -20.09
N GLU A 120 14.87 -14.38 -21.27
CA GLU A 120 15.37 -13.87 -22.56
C GLU A 120 14.71 -12.53 -22.99
N TYR A 121 13.58 -12.17 -22.39
CA TYR A 121 12.87 -10.90 -22.64
C TYR A 121 12.98 -9.91 -21.47
N CYS A 122 13.69 -10.26 -20.41
CA CYS A 122 13.93 -9.35 -19.29
C CYS A 122 14.79 -8.16 -19.77
N TRP A 123 14.38 -6.95 -19.41
CA TRP A 123 15.10 -5.73 -19.73
C TRP A 123 15.82 -5.14 -18.50
N PRO A 124 17.11 -5.46 -18.27
CA PRO A 124 17.83 -5.06 -17.06
C PRO A 124 17.85 -3.56 -16.83
N VAL A 125 18.01 -2.75 -17.87
CA VAL A 125 18.02 -1.28 -17.78
C VAL A 125 16.69 -0.74 -17.22
N TRP A 126 15.58 -1.42 -17.51
CA TRP A 126 14.29 -1.08 -16.91
C TRP A 126 14.25 -1.41 -15.41
N CYS A 127 14.77 -2.56 -15.01
CA CYS A 127 14.87 -2.96 -13.61
C CYS A 127 15.73 -1.97 -12.82
N ASP A 128 16.90 -1.59 -13.35
CA ASP A 128 17.80 -0.60 -12.75
C ASP A 128 17.12 0.76 -12.59
N ARG A 129 16.34 1.18 -13.60
CA ARG A 129 15.56 2.41 -13.52
C ARG A 129 14.54 2.38 -12.38
N GLN A 130 13.82 1.25 -12.18
CA GLN A 130 12.87 1.11 -11.09
C GLN A 130 13.61 1.10 -9.74
N ALA A 131 14.69 0.35 -9.60
CA ALA A 131 15.52 0.34 -8.41
C ALA A 131 16.05 1.74 -8.03
N THR A 132 16.55 2.49 -9.02
CA THR A 132 16.98 3.89 -8.83
C THR A 132 15.83 4.78 -8.35
N THR A 133 14.63 4.60 -8.89
CA THR A 133 13.45 5.36 -8.45
C THR A 133 13.08 5.04 -7.01
N MET A 134 13.10 3.75 -6.63
CA MET A 134 12.85 3.31 -5.25
C MET A 134 13.86 3.94 -4.30
N ASN A 135 15.16 3.76 -4.56
CA ASN A 135 16.24 4.24 -3.68
C ASN A 135 16.20 5.76 -3.51
N ARG A 136 16.11 6.53 -4.59
CA ARG A 136 16.00 8.00 -4.53
C ARG A 136 14.79 8.46 -3.71
N SER A 137 13.69 7.74 -3.79
CA SER A 137 12.46 8.07 -3.07
C SER A 137 12.57 7.72 -1.57
N LEU A 138 13.27 6.64 -1.23
CA LEU A 138 13.60 6.28 0.15
C LEU A 138 14.57 7.29 0.79
N ASP A 139 15.58 7.77 0.04
CA ASP A 139 16.49 8.83 0.50
C ASP A 139 15.71 10.12 0.78
N TRP A 140 14.77 10.46 -0.08
CA TRP A 140 13.89 11.63 0.12
C TRP A 140 13.05 11.49 1.40
N LEU A 141 12.57 10.28 1.72
CA LEU A 141 11.84 9.99 2.96
C LEU A 141 12.75 10.09 4.18
N GLU A 142 13.96 9.55 4.13
CA GLU A 142 14.94 9.64 5.23
C GLU A 142 15.23 11.12 5.57
N GLU A 143 15.58 11.93 4.58
CA GLU A 143 15.84 13.36 4.76
C GLU A 143 14.66 14.11 5.38
N ARG A 144 13.43 13.63 5.20
CA ARG A 144 12.18 14.27 5.63
C ARG A 144 11.37 13.42 6.59
N ARG A 145 12.04 12.53 7.30
CA ARG A 145 11.43 11.59 8.24
C ARG A 145 10.48 12.27 9.24
N SER A 146 10.79 13.50 9.66
CA SER A 146 9.94 14.29 10.56
C SER A 146 8.50 14.48 10.06
N LEU A 147 8.24 14.32 8.76
CA LEU A 147 6.88 14.32 8.21
C LEU A 147 6.05 13.11 8.68
N LEU A 148 6.70 12.05 9.17
CA LEU A 148 6.07 10.83 9.69
C LEU A 148 5.85 10.88 11.21
N ASP A 149 6.42 11.85 11.93
CA ASP A 149 6.34 11.98 13.40
C ASP A 149 5.02 12.60 13.89
N SER A 150 4.18 13.04 12.96
CA SER A 150 2.85 13.57 13.26
C SER A 150 1.87 12.46 13.66
N ARG A 151 0.62 12.82 13.93
CA ARG A 151 -0.45 11.84 14.14
C ARG A 151 -0.54 10.84 12.97
N LEU A 152 -1.19 9.70 13.24
CA LEU A 152 -1.46 8.70 12.19
C LEU A 152 -2.31 9.28 11.07
N THR A 153 -1.82 9.16 9.84
CA THR A 153 -2.51 9.60 8.62
C THR A 153 -2.43 8.53 7.55
N ILE A 154 -3.21 8.69 6.49
CA ILE A 154 -3.12 7.83 5.30
C ILE A 154 -1.69 7.82 4.72
N GLY A 155 -0.95 8.91 4.85
CA GLY A 155 0.44 9.00 4.40
C GLY A 155 1.37 8.08 5.18
N SER A 156 1.31 8.09 6.52
CA SER A 156 2.12 7.20 7.36
C SER A 156 1.71 5.73 7.21
N ILE A 157 0.42 5.43 7.05
CA ILE A 157 -0.07 4.07 6.75
C ILE A 157 0.50 3.57 5.42
N ALA A 158 0.43 4.39 4.37
CA ALA A 158 0.96 4.03 3.06
C ALA A 158 2.47 3.76 3.09
N VAL A 159 3.24 4.63 3.77
CA VAL A 159 4.70 4.44 3.95
C VAL A 159 4.99 3.15 4.73
N GLY A 160 4.28 2.88 5.82
CA GLY A 160 4.46 1.64 6.59
C GLY A 160 4.15 0.38 5.76
N CYS A 161 3.07 0.38 4.99
CA CYS A 161 2.73 -0.73 4.11
C CYS A 161 3.76 -0.92 2.99
N MET A 162 4.28 0.17 2.44
CA MET A 162 5.31 0.15 1.41
C MET A 162 6.62 -0.44 1.94
N LEU A 163 7.11 0.01 3.08
CA LEU A 163 8.35 -0.52 3.68
C LEU A 163 8.22 -2.02 4.00
N GLY A 164 7.07 -2.44 4.53
CA GLY A 164 6.82 -3.86 4.76
C GLY A 164 6.70 -4.69 3.48
N TYR A 165 6.32 -4.10 2.36
CA TYR A 165 6.35 -4.78 1.08
C TYR A 165 7.79 -4.95 0.55
N LEU A 166 8.65 -3.97 0.78
CA LEU A 166 10.07 -4.09 0.44
C LEU A 166 10.73 -5.22 1.26
N ASP A 167 10.45 -5.31 2.56
CA ASP A 167 10.90 -6.43 3.39
C ASP A 167 10.39 -7.79 2.87
N PHE A 168 9.17 -7.84 2.36
CA PHE A 168 8.57 -9.07 1.88
C PHE A 168 9.11 -9.53 0.52
N ARG A 169 9.37 -8.60 -0.41
CA ARG A 169 9.72 -8.92 -1.80
C ARG A 169 11.19 -8.75 -2.13
N TYR A 170 11.89 -7.91 -1.38
CA TYR A 170 13.28 -7.51 -1.60
C TYR A 170 14.10 -7.68 -0.32
N ALA A 171 13.89 -8.81 0.38
CA ALA A 171 14.60 -9.13 1.62
C ALA A 171 16.13 -9.19 1.46
N ASP A 172 16.61 -9.47 0.25
CA ASP A 172 18.03 -9.52 -0.09
C ASP A 172 18.63 -8.11 -0.36
N GLU A 173 17.77 -7.08 -0.42
CA GLU A 173 18.16 -5.69 -0.65
C GLU A 173 17.86 -4.89 0.63
N ASP A 174 18.91 -4.51 1.37
CA ASP A 174 18.72 -3.76 2.62
C ASP A 174 18.36 -2.30 2.33
N TRP A 175 17.08 -2.01 2.23
CA TRP A 175 16.60 -0.65 2.06
C TRP A 175 16.96 0.28 3.24
N ARG A 176 17.39 -0.28 4.39
CA ARG A 176 17.74 0.46 5.61
C ARG A 176 19.14 1.05 5.56
N GLU A 177 20.01 0.53 4.70
CA GLU A 177 21.38 1.03 4.59
C GLU A 177 21.41 2.54 4.32
N GLY A 178 22.02 3.30 5.23
CA GLY A 178 22.06 4.76 5.18
C GLY A 178 20.74 5.47 5.51
N ARG A 179 19.73 4.75 6.07
CA ARG A 179 18.39 5.30 6.37
C ARG A 179 17.93 4.92 7.79
N ASP A 180 18.80 5.17 8.77
CA ASP A 180 18.60 4.77 10.17
C ASP A 180 17.35 5.39 10.80
N GLY A 181 17.02 6.63 10.44
CA GLY A 181 15.85 7.34 10.93
C GLY A 181 14.56 6.70 10.44
N LEU A 182 14.48 6.37 9.15
CA LEU A 182 13.32 5.69 8.56
C LEU A 182 13.20 4.25 9.07
N ALA A 183 14.33 3.56 9.23
CA ALA A 183 14.38 2.20 9.79
C ALA A 183 13.85 2.17 11.24
N SER A 184 14.29 3.11 12.07
CA SER A 184 13.81 3.25 13.45
C SER A 184 12.32 3.57 13.52
N TRP A 185 11.84 4.50 12.70
CA TRP A 185 10.43 4.83 12.60
C TRP A 185 9.60 3.60 12.20
N TYR A 186 10.02 2.89 11.17
CA TYR A 186 9.29 1.70 10.69
C TYR A 186 9.29 0.59 11.73
N SER A 187 10.38 0.36 12.43
CA SER A 187 10.46 -0.64 13.51
C SER A 187 9.39 -0.39 14.58
N ALA A 188 9.18 0.87 14.98
CA ALA A 188 8.13 1.25 15.92
C ALA A 188 6.74 1.14 15.29
N PHE A 189 6.57 1.64 14.05
CA PHE A 189 5.29 1.63 13.33
C PHE A 189 4.77 0.21 13.07
N ALA A 190 5.65 -0.72 12.75
CA ALA A 190 5.34 -2.12 12.50
C ALA A 190 4.79 -2.87 13.74
N GLN A 191 4.96 -2.32 14.97
CA GLN A 191 4.39 -2.90 16.20
C GLN A 191 2.90 -2.60 16.38
N ARG A 192 2.31 -1.71 15.58
CA ARG A 192 0.86 -1.45 15.64
C ARG A 192 0.08 -2.74 15.37
N PRO A 193 -1.02 -3.00 16.11
CA PRO A 193 -1.84 -4.19 15.85
C PRO A 193 -2.26 -4.32 14.39
N SER A 194 -2.71 -3.23 13.76
CA SER A 194 -3.11 -3.19 12.37
C SER A 194 -2.00 -3.61 11.38
N MET A 195 -0.75 -3.29 11.69
CA MET A 195 0.40 -3.68 10.87
C MET A 195 0.80 -5.15 11.08
N ARG A 196 0.68 -5.64 12.33
CA ARG A 196 1.01 -7.04 12.68
C ARG A 196 -0.02 -8.01 12.12
N ASP A 197 -1.30 -7.65 12.18
CA ASP A 197 -2.41 -8.50 11.74
C ASP A 197 -2.56 -8.53 10.21
N THR A 198 -1.82 -7.68 9.49
CA THR A 198 -1.86 -7.56 8.03
C THR A 198 -0.53 -7.84 7.35
N VAL A 199 0.41 -8.52 8.01
CA VAL A 199 1.69 -8.92 7.39
C VAL A 199 1.41 -9.72 6.12
N PRO A 200 2.05 -9.37 4.97
CA PRO A 200 1.84 -10.11 3.74
C PRO A 200 2.35 -11.55 3.87
N VAL A 201 1.60 -12.47 3.27
CA VAL A 201 1.93 -13.92 3.21
C VAL A 201 1.79 -14.41 1.78
N GLU A 202 2.60 -15.47 1.41
CA GLU A 202 2.48 -16.15 0.11
C GLU A 202 1.18 -16.93 -0.01
#